data_a62fc305b0be84a7a3da7a9e2374e50f
#
_entry.id   a62fc305b0be84a7a3da7a9e2374e50f
#
_cell.length_a   1.000
_cell.length_b   1.000
_cell.length_c   1.000
_cell.angle_alpha   90.00
_cell.angle_beta   90.00
_cell.angle_gamma   90.00
#
_symmetry.space_group_name_H-M   'P 1'
#
loop_
_entity.id
_entity.type
_entity.pdbx_description
1 polymer ?
#
loop_
_entity_poly.entity_id
_entity_poly.type
_entity_poly.pdbx_seq_one_letter_code
_entity_poly.pdbx_strand_id
1 'polypeptide(L)'
;MEQTMLIAVLIAALVGLFLFDTVRLRRMQVQRDAAKEEVAEVKTEFLSRISHEIKTPMNVIVGATALGLEETEHPERMEECLNRIRGASEFLMGLLNDLVDMSKIENGKFHLHPKPYSFTEFLNEVENMMEPMCERK
;
A
#
# COMPACT_ATOMS: atom_id res chain seq x y z
N MET A 1 -48.38 21.68 44.95
CA MET A 1 -47.60 22.52 44.04
C MET A 1 -46.10 22.16 44.01
N GLU A 2 -45.45 21.86 45.12
CA GLU A 2 -44.00 21.47 45.12
C GLU A 2 -43.69 20.15 44.38
N GLN A 3 -44.54 19.12 44.56
CA GLN A 3 -44.32 17.81 43.89
C GLN A 3 -44.45 17.90 42.35
N THR A 4 -45.33 18.72 41.82
CA THR A 4 -45.51 18.92 40.37
C THR A 4 -44.35 19.66 39.74
N MET A 5 -43.74 20.61 40.45
CA MET A 5 -42.53 21.30 40.02
C MET A 5 -41.31 20.36 40.02
N LEU A 6 -41.16 19.50 41.00
CA LEU A 6 -40.06 18.56 41.10
C LEU A 6 -40.11 17.54 39.95
N ILE A 7 -41.30 17.03 39.61
CA ILE A 7 -41.52 16.11 38.49
C ILE A 7 -41.18 16.79 37.16
N ALA A 8 -41.58 18.04 36.96
CA ALA A 8 -41.31 18.79 35.73
C ALA A 8 -39.79 19.02 35.54
N VAL A 9 -39.04 19.32 36.60
CA VAL A 9 -37.57 19.49 36.56
C VAL A 9 -36.89 18.18 36.25
N LEU A 10 -37.31 17.05 36.82
CA LEU A 10 -36.78 15.71 36.55
C LEU A 10 -36.99 15.31 35.09
N ILE A 11 -38.19 15.56 34.54
CA ILE A 11 -38.49 15.26 33.12
C ILE A 11 -37.64 16.13 32.21
N ALA A 12 -37.49 17.43 32.49
CA ALA A 12 -36.61 18.31 31.71
C ALA A 12 -35.14 17.86 31.74
N ALA A 13 -34.65 17.42 32.89
CA ALA A 13 -33.28 16.89 33.02
C ALA A 13 -33.07 15.60 32.22
N LEU A 14 -34.06 14.68 32.26
CA LEU A 14 -34.00 13.43 31.49
C LEU A 14 -34.04 13.69 29.99
N VAL A 15 -34.92 14.61 29.54
CA VAL A 15 -34.99 15.03 28.13
C VAL A 15 -33.68 15.69 27.70
N GLY A 16 -33.10 16.55 28.52
CA GLY A 16 -31.79 17.17 28.27
C GLY A 16 -30.66 16.16 28.12
N LEU A 17 -30.59 15.17 29.03
CA LEU A 17 -29.62 14.06 28.96
C LEU A 17 -29.84 13.23 27.69
N PHE A 18 -31.06 12.89 27.36
CA PHE A 18 -31.36 12.12 26.15
C PHE A 18 -30.96 12.86 24.87
N LEU A 19 -31.26 14.16 24.79
CA LEU A 19 -30.88 15.01 23.67
C LEU A 19 -29.34 15.14 23.57
N PHE A 20 -28.67 15.30 24.71
CA PHE A 20 -27.22 15.37 24.77
C PHE A 20 -26.57 14.08 24.24
N ASP A 21 -27.04 12.93 24.69
CA ASP A 21 -26.55 11.62 24.23
C ASP A 21 -26.80 11.36 22.75
N THR A 22 -27.98 11.75 22.25
CA THR A 22 -28.31 11.60 20.82
C THR A 22 -27.42 12.48 19.94
N VAL A 23 -27.13 13.71 20.33
CA VAL A 23 -26.24 14.63 19.62
C VAL A 23 -24.80 14.09 19.67
N ARG A 24 -24.37 13.60 20.83
CA ARG A 24 -23.03 13.00 20.99
C ARG A 24 -22.83 11.77 20.11
N LEU A 25 -23.80 10.86 20.10
CA LEU A 25 -23.78 9.66 19.25
C LEU A 25 -23.74 10.00 17.75
N ARG A 26 -24.55 10.97 17.32
CA ARG A 26 -24.52 11.44 15.92
C ARG A 26 -23.18 12.03 15.52
N ARG A 27 -22.55 12.83 16.38
CA ARG A 27 -21.22 13.38 16.11
C ARG A 27 -20.16 12.28 15.96
N MET A 28 -20.20 11.27 16.84
CA MET A 28 -19.29 10.12 16.74
C MET A 28 -19.52 9.30 15.46
N GLN A 29 -20.76 9.13 15.03
CA GLN A 29 -21.08 8.44 13.78
C GLN A 29 -20.52 9.21 12.57
N VAL A 30 -20.79 10.51 12.49
CA VAL A 30 -20.27 11.36 11.40
C VAL A 30 -18.73 11.32 11.31
N GLN A 31 -18.04 11.38 12.45
CA GLN A 31 -16.58 11.27 12.47
C GLN A 31 -16.08 9.89 12.03
N ARG A 32 -16.78 8.83 12.41
CA ARG A 32 -16.44 7.47 11.96
C ARG A 32 -16.66 7.27 10.46
N ASP A 33 -17.75 7.82 9.95
CA ASP A 33 -18.07 7.68 8.54
C ASP A 33 -17.11 8.50 7.68
N ALA A 34 -16.74 9.72 8.11
CA ALA A 34 -15.70 10.52 7.46
C ALA A 34 -14.32 9.82 7.45
N ALA A 35 -13.92 9.21 8.57
CA ALA A 35 -12.66 8.46 8.64
C ALA A 35 -12.67 7.21 7.74
N LYS A 36 -13.81 6.54 7.61
CA LYS A 36 -13.97 5.40 6.69
C LYS A 36 -13.88 5.82 5.22
N GLU A 37 -14.46 6.96 4.89
CA GLU A 37 -14.44 7.51 3.54
C GLU A 37 -13.04 7.91 3.13
N GLU A 38 -12.28 8.59 4.02
CA GLU A 38 -10.88 8.91 3.82
C GLU A 38 -10.00 7.66 3.58
N VAL A 39 -10.18 6.60 4.38
CA VAL A 39 -9.48 5.33 4.19
C VAL A 39 -9.85 4.67 2.86
N ALA A 40 -11.12 4.74 2.45
CA ALA A 40 -11.56 4.18 1.18
C ALA A 40 -10.98 4.94 -0.02
N GLU A 41 -10.88 6.27 0.05
CA GLU A 41 -10.25 7.10 -0.98
C GLU A 41 -8.76 6.76 -1.14
N VAL A 42 -8.01 6.74 -0.03
CA VAL A 42 -6.59 6.37 -0.02
C VAL A 42 -6.37 4.98 -0.63
N LYS A 43 -7.22 4.02 -0.27
CA LYS A 43 -7.16 2.66 -0.82
C LYS A 43 -7.42 2.63 -2.33
N THR A 44 -8.37 3.43 -2.80
CA THR A 44 -8.71 3.51 -4.24
C THR A 44 -7.56 4.15 -5.02
N GLU A 45 -6.97 5.23 -4.51
CA GLU A 45 -5.81 5.88 -5.12
C GLU A 45 -4.61 4.92 -5.16
N PHE A 46 -4.35 4.20 -4.08
CA PHE A 46 -3.30 3.19 -4.01
C PHE A 46 -3.47 2.11 -5.08
N LEU A 47 -4.68 1.52 -5.20
CA LEU A 47 -4.96 0.51 -6.22
C LEU A 47 -4.81 1.05 -7.65
N SER A 48 -5.18 2.31 -7.87
CA SER A 48 -5.00 2.97 -9.16
C SER A 48 -3.52 3.12 -9.52
N ARG A 49 -2.68 3.57 -8.57
CA ARG A 49 -1.22 3.67 -8.75
C ARG A 49 -0.60 2.32 -9.06
N ILE A 50 -0.90 1.31 -8.26
CA ILE A 50 -0.38 -0.06 -8.47
C ILE A 50 -0.78 -0.58 -9.87
N SER A 51 -2.03 -0.34 -10.30
CA SER A 51 -2.47 -0.72 -11.64
C SER A 51 -1.63 -0.06 -12.74
N HIS A 52 -1.26 1.20 -12.59
CA HIS A 52 -0.36 1.90 -13.51
C HIS A 52 1.06 1.35 -13.47
N GLU A 53 1.61 1.09 -12.28
CA GLU A 53 2.95 0.55 -12.11
C GLU A 53 3.09 -0.88 -12.64
N ILE A 54 2.04 -1.69 -12.57
CA ILE A 54 1.98 -3.03 -13.19
C ILE A 54 1.89 -2.93 -14.72
N LYS A 55 1.11 -2.00 -15.26
CA LYS A 55 0.87 -1.88 -16.70
C LYS A 55 2.15 -1.57 -17.48
N THR A 56 3.05 -0.77 -16.92
CA THR A 56 4.29 -0.37 -17.57
C THR A 56 5.22 -1.56 -17.85
N PRO A 57 5.65 -2.37 -16.87
CA PRO A 57 6.48 -3.55 -17.14
C PRO A 57 5.76 -4.61 -17.97
N MET A 58 4.45 -4.77 -17.81
CA MET A 58 3.66 -5.67 -18.65
C MET A 58 3.73 -5.29 -20.14
N ASN A 59 3.63 -3.99 -20.45
CA ASN A 59 3.76 -3.50 -21.83
C ASN A 59 5.18 -3.75 -22.38
N VAL A 60 6.20 -3.61 -21.54
CA VAL A 60 7.59 -3.94 -21.91
C VAL A 60 7.73 -5.42 -22.24
N ILE A 61 7.19 -6.30 -21.40
CA ILE A 61 7.20 -7.76 -21.63
C ILE A 61 6.51 -8.09 -22.95
N VAL A 62 5.29 -7.61 -23.14
CA VAL A 62 4.50 -7.89 -24.35
C VAL A 62 5.20 -7.37 -25.60
N GLY A 63 5.70 -6.11 -25.57
CA GLY A 63 6.40 -5.50 -26.69
C GLY A 63 7.72 -6.21 -27.03
N ALA A 64 8.54 -6.52 -26.01
CA ALA A 64 9.79 -7.25 -26.20
C ALA A 64 9.57 -8.69 -26.68
N THR A 65 8.49 -9.35 -26.24
CA THR A 65 8.12 -10.67 -26.75
C THR A 65 7.73 -10.61 -28.24
N ALA A 66 6.91 -9.64 -28.63
CA ALA A 66 6.51 -9.46 -30.02
C ALA A 66 7.73 -9.20 -30.92
N LEU A 67 8.62 -8.27 -30.52
CA LEU A 67 9.85 -8.00 -31.26
C LEU A 67 10.79 -9.22 -31.32
N GLY A 68 10.99 -9.93 -30.21
CA GLY A 68 11.85 -11.10 -30.18
C GLY A 68 11.36 -12.25 -31.08
N LEU A 69 10.05 -12.38 -31.29
CA LEU A 69 9.48 -13.36 -32.22
C LEU A 69 9.73 -12.99 -33.70
N GLU A 70 9.88 -11.70 -34.01
CA GLU A 70 10.19 -11.24 -35.37
C GLU A 70 11.70 -11.30 -35.68
N GLU A 71 12.55 -11.17 -34.66
CA GLU A 71 14.03 -11.07 -34.78
C GLU A 71 14.75 -12.44 -34.61
N THR A 72 14.11 -13.53 -35.00
CA THR A 72 14.66 -14.91 -34.84
C THR A 72 15.98 -15.15 -35.59
N GLU A 73 16.26 -14.36 -36.62
CA GLU A 73 17.51 -14.46 -37.41
C GLU A 73 18.65 -13.61 -36.83
N HIS A 74 18.37 -12.75 -35.82
CA HIS A 74 19.35 -11.86 -35.20
C HIS A 74 19.53 -12.18 -33.70
N PRO A 75 20.49 -13.02 -33.32
CA PRO A 75 20.68 -13.47 -31.92
C PRO A 75 20.91 -12.34 -30.95
N GLU A 76 21.63 -11.29 -31.35
CA GLU A 76 21.93 -10.13 -30.50
C GLU A 76 20.66 -9.34 -30.12
N ARG A 77 19.74 -9.16 -31.08
CA ARG A 77 18.46 -8.50 -30.84
C ARG A 77 17.52 -9.35 -30.01
N MET A 78 17.56 -10.65 -30.23
CA MET A 78 16.81 -11.62 -29.42
C MET A 78 17.28 -11.54 -27.95
N GLU A 79 18.60 -11.51 -27.72
CA GLU A 79 19.18 -11.38 -26.37
C GLU A 79 18.76 -10.06 -25.70
N GLU A 80 18.75 -8.94 -26.45
CA GLU A 80 18.24 -7.66 -25.92
C GLU A 80 16.77 -7.76 -25.50
N CYS A 81 15.92 -8.37 -26.32
CA CYS A 81 14.50 -8.59 -25.99
C CYS A 81 14.34 -9.43 -24.72
N LEU A 82 15.10 -10.52 -24.59
CA LEU A 82 15.06 -11.38 -23.41
C LEU A 82 15.54 -10.66 -22.15
N ASN A 83 16.58 -9.82 -22.26
CA ASN A 83 17.06 -9.00 -21.15
C ASN A 83 16.03 -7.96 -20.70
N ARG A 84 15.29 -7.35 -21.64
CA ARG A 84 14.18 -6.43 -21.31
C ARG A 84 13.04 -7.16 -20.60
N ILE A 85 12.67 -8.36 -21.07
CA ILE A 85 11.65 -9.19 -20.43
C ILE A 85 12.06 -9.55 -19.00
N ARG A 86 13.32 -9.98 -18.82
CA ARG A 86 13.85 -10.33 -17.50
C ARG A 86 13.78 -9.16 -16.55
N GLY A 87 14.30 -7.99 -16.91
CA GLY A 87 14.29 -6.81 -16.06
C GLY A 87 12.88 -6.35 -15.70
N ALA A 88 11.95 -6.36 -16.66
CA ALA A 88 10.55 -6.01 -16.40
C ALA A 88 9.85 -7.05 -15.48
N SER A 89 10.20 -8.32 -15.60
CA SER A 89 9.67 -9.39 -14.74
C SER A 89 10.22 -9.29 -13.31
N GLU A 90 11.50 -9.00 -13.14
CA GLU A 90 12.13 -8.76 -11.84
C GLU A 90 11.50 -7.57 -11.12
N PHE A 91 11.26 -6.47 -11.85
CA PHE A 91 10.57 -5.30 -11.33
C PHE A 91 9.14 -5.64 -10.88
N LEU A 92 8.39 -6.40 -11.67
CA LEU A 92 7.04 -6.83 -11.36
C LEU A 92 6.99 -7.71 -10.11
N MET A 93 7.97 -8.61 -9.96
CA MET A 93 8.11 -9.45 -8.75
C MET A 93 8.41 -8.61 -7.51
N GLY A 94 9.23 -7.56 -7.64
CA GLY A 94 9.46 -6.58 -6.55
C GLY A 94 8.16 -5.91 -6.11
N LEU A 95 7.38 -5.35 -7.04
CA LEU A 95 6.09 -4.74 -6.76
C LEU A 95 5.11 -5.70 -6.06
N LEU A 96 5.10 -6.96 -6.50
CA LEU A 96 4.22 -7.98 -5.92
C LEU A 96 4.62 -8.30 -4.46
N ASN A 97 5.92 -8.38 -4.17
CA ASN A 97 6.42 -8.57 -2.82
C ASN A 97 6.06 -7.38 -1.91
N ASP A 98 6.21 -6.14 -2.40
CA ASP A 98 5.83 -4.94 -1.66
C ASP A 98 4.33 -4.93 -1.33
N LEU A 99 3.47 -5.34 -2.27
CA LEU A 99 2.03 -5.50 -2.05
C LEU A 99 1.70 -6.56 -0.98
N VAL A 100 2.39 -7.70 -1.03
CA VAL A 100 2.21 -8.76 -0.03
C VAL A 100 2.64 -8.29 1.34
N ASP A 101 3.76 -7.57 1.44
CA ASP A 101 4.24 -7.05 2.73
C ASP A 101 3.33 -5.95 3.27
N MET A 102 2.82 -5.06 2.41
CA MET A 102 1.80 -4.08 2.79
C MET A 102 0.53 -4.76 3.33
N SER A 103 0.08 -5.81 2.66
CA SER A 103 -1.07 -6.61 3.13
C SER A 103 -0.82 -7.27 4.48
N LYS A 104 0.39 -7.76 4.74
CA LYS A 104 0.76 -8.32 6.06
C LYS A 104 0.75 -7.25 7.15
N ILE A 105 1.24 -6.04 6.84
CA ILE A 105 1.24 -4.90 7.77
C ILE A 105 -0.19 -4.50 8.13
N GLU A 106 -1.05 -4.29 7.11
CA GLU A 106 -2.46 -3.93 7.32
C GLU A 106 -3.22 -4.94 8.18
N ASN A 107 -2.94 -6.23 8.00
CA ASN A 107 -3.58 -7.30 8.76
C ASN A 107 -2.90 -7.60 10.11
N GLY A 108 -1.90 -6.82 10.52
CA GLY A 108 -1.15 -7.05 11.77
C GLY A 108 -0.39 -8.37 11.79
N LYS A 109 -0.12 -8.96 10.63
CA LYS A 109 0.60 -10.24 10.47
C LYS A 109 2.09 -10.05 10.14
N PHE A 110 2.54 -8.82 10.12
CA PHE A 110 3.95 -8.51 9.89
C PHE A 110 4.72 -8.71 11.19
N HIS A 111 5.60 -9.69 11.20
CA HIS A 111 6.45 -10.00 12.35
C HIS A 111 7.90 -9.68 12.03
N LEU A 112 8.50 -8.81 12.83
CA LEU A 112 9.94 -8.57 12.79
C LEU A 112 10.65 -9.75 13.46
N HIS A 113 11.63 -10.31 12.76
CA HIS A 113 12.54 -11.31 13.29
C HIS A 113 13.93 -10.70 13.49
N PRO A 114 14.17 -9.94 14.57
CA PRO A 114 15.47 -9.32 14.82
C PRO A 114 16.53 -10.40 15.01
N LYS A 115 17.59 -10.31 14.21
CA LYS A 115 18.78 -11.16 14.34
C LYS A 115 19.98 -10.26 14.57
N PRO A 116 20.98 -10.69 15.37
CA PRO A 116 22.24 -9.99 15.46
C PRO A 116 22.90 -10.00 14.08
N TYR A 117 23.33 -8.83 13.64
CA TYR A 117 23.95 -8.64 12.33
C TYR A 117 25.27 -7.88 12.51
N SER A 118 26.32 -8.32 11.81
CA SER A 118 27.61 -7.63 11.83
C SER A 118 27.51 -6.37 10.96
N PHE A 119 27.82 -5.21 11.54
CA PHE A 119 27.83 -3.95 10.78
C PHE A 119 28.84 -3.97 9.64
N THR A 120 29.98 -4.67 9.85
CA THR A 120 30.99 -4.85 8.81
C THR A 120 30.48 -5.68 7.64
N GLU A 121 29.74 -6.76 7.92
CA GLU A 121 29.10 -7.57 6.87
C GLU A 121 28.08 -6.76 6.08
N PHE A 122 27.27 -5.96 6.77
CA PHE A 122 26.32 -5.05 6.12
C PHE A 122 27.01 -4.06 5.18
N LEU A 123 28.11 -3.43 5.61
CA LEU A 123 28.86 -2.50 4.76
C LEU A 123 29.45 -3.20 3.54
N ASN A 124 30.02 -4.39 3.70
CA ASN A 124 30.56 -5.17 2.59
C ASN A 124 29.47 -5.57 1.59
N GLU A 125 28.28 -5.94 2.06
CA GLU A 125 27.13 -6.24 1.17
C GLU A 125 26.69 -5.00 0.37
N VAL A 126 26.62 -3.83 1.02
CA VAL A 126 26.29 -2.56 0.35
C VAL A 126 27.36 -2.21 -0.69
N GLU A 127 28.64 -2.35 -0.35
CA GLU A 127 29.76 -2.10 -1.26
C GLU A 127 29.70 -3.01 -2.50
N ASN A 128 29.54 -4.32 -2.31
CA ASN A 128 29.38 -5.29 -3.39
C ASN A 128 28.16 -5.01 -4.29
N MET A 129 27.08 -4.47 -3.71
CA MET A 129 25.88 -4.10 -4.47
C MET A 129 26.09 -2.84 -5.30
N MET A 130 26.90 -1.90 -4.81
CA MET A 130 27.14 -0.61 -5.46
C MET A 130 28.28 -0.68 -6.51
N GLU A 131 29.25 -1.57 -6.35
CA GLU A 131 30.41 -1.72 -7.23
C GLU A 131 30.02 -1.85 -8.72
N PRO A 132 29.08 -2.72 -9.12
CA PRO A 132 28.68 -2.85 -10.53
C PRO A 132 28.02 -1.59 -11.09
N MET A 133 27.45 -0.75 -10.22
CA MET A 133 26.80 0.51 -10.62
C MET A 133 27.83 1.63 -10.84
N CYS A 134 28.98 1.55 -10.15
CA CYS A 134 30.07 2.51 -10.28
C CYS A 134 30.97 2.21 -11.48
N GLU A 135 31.14 0.96 -11.86
CA GLU A 135 31.96 0.54 -13.01
C GLU A 135 31.33 0.86 -14.38
N ARG A 136 30.02 1.15 -14.43
CA ARG A 136 29.29 1.48 -15.66
C ARG A 136 29.44 2.93 -16.13
N LYS A 137 30.32 3.73 -15.51
CA LYS A 137 30.69 5.08 -15.99
C LYS A 137 32.04 5.06 -16.67
#